data_f2f0f62d565b5a227ab04fd783ac3993
#
_entry.id   f2f0f62d565b5a227ab04fd783ac3993
#
_cell.length_a   1.000
_cell.length_b   1.000
_cell.length_c   1.000
_cell.angle_alpha   90.00
_cell.angle_beta   90.00
_cell.angle_gamma   90.00
#
_symmetry.space_group_name_H-M   'P 1'
#
loop_
_entity.id
_entity.type
_entity.pdbx_description
1 polymer ?
#
loop_
_entity_poly.entity_id
_entity_poly.type
_entity_poly.pdbx_seq_one_letter_code
_entity_poly.pdbx_strand_id
1 'polypeptide(L)'
;MRSVVFNGDLGSGKSTVSVLLAERLGLRRVSVGDLYRELAAQRGMTALQLNLHAELDDKIDHYVDQLQADIAASGERLVVDSRLAWHFFTDAVKVHLVTDPAVAAHRVLGRPASTVESYRSVADARERLASRSDSERARFLARYNVDKADWANYDLICDSTRAAPTEIVDRIIDSLDRDAPGPVCFLDPHRLHCGPPDGDLVVSQDLQVRSGQHLVDAAADHSLIRAYLA
;
A
#
# COMPACT_ATOMS: atom_id res chain seq x y z
N MET A 1 7.63 19.54 -5.70
CA MET A 1 6.76 18.43 -5.22
C MET A 1 7.05 17.20 -6.07
N ARG A 2 7.30 16.05 -5.45
CA ARG A 2 7.61 14.77 -6.08
C ARG A 2 6.32 14.01 -6.46
N SER A 3 6.39 12.98 -7.30
CA SER A 3 5.31 12.02 -7.48
C SER A 3 5.02 11.29 -6.15
N VAL A 4 3.81 10.74 -6.00
CA VAL A 4 3.46 9.91 -4.84
C VAL A 4 3.08 8.52 -5.33
N VAL A 5 3.75 7.50 -4.81
CA VAL A 5 3.51 6.12 -5.20
C VAL A 5 2.97 5.30 -4.03
N PHE A 6 1.96 4.50 -4.30
CA PHE A 6 1.28 3.69 -3.30
C PHE A 6 1.58 2.21 -3.46
N ASN A 7 2.00 1.58 -2.37
CA ASN A 7 1.86 0.16 -2.12
C ASN A 7 0.95 -0.05 -0.89
N GLY A 8 0.73 -1.28 -0.50
CA GLY A 8 0.05 -1.62 0.75
C GLY A 8 -0.70 -2.94 0.68
N ASP A 9 -1.23 -3.33 1.82
CA ASP A 9 -1.95 -4.58 2.01
C ASP A 9 -3.15 -4.70 1.08
N LEU A 10 -3.51 -5.94 0.77
CA LEU A 10 -4.75 -6.24 0.06
C LEU A 10 -5.93 -5.87 0.94
N GLY A 11 -6.86 -5.06 0.40
CA GLY A 11 -8.01 -4.56 1.18
C GLY A 11 -7.73 -3.29 1.99
N SER A 12 -6.51 -2.73 1.98
CA SER A 12 -6.16 -1.50 2.72
C SER A 12 -6.80 -0.20 2.17
N GLY A 13 -7.50 -0.23 1.04
CA GLY A 13 -8.15 0.96 0.50
C GLY A 13 -7.25 1.86 -0.36
N LYS A 14 -6.11 1.36 -0.84
CA LYS A 14 -5.18 2.10 -1.71
C LYS A 14 -5.84 2.90 -2.81
N SER A 15 -6.72 2.24 -3.59
CA SER A 15 -7.35 2.90 -4.73
C SER A 15 -8.21 4.10 -4.31
N THR A 16 -8.92 4.00 -3.17
CA THR A 16 -9.71 5.11 -2.63
C THR A 16 -8.81 6.28 -2.21
N VAL A 17 -7.76 5.99 -1.45
CA VAL A 17 -6.82 7.01 -0.97
C VAL A 17 -6.07 7.66 -2.13
N SER A 18 -5.63 6.87 -3.12
CA SER A 18 -4.90 7.40 -4.29
C SER A 18 -5.77 8.28 -5.18
N VAL A 19 -7.07 7.97 -5.33
CA VAL A 19 -8.03 8.84 -6.05
C VAL A 19 -8.18 10.17 -5.32
N LEU A 20 -8.51 10.14 -4.03
CA LEU A 20 -8.69 11.35 -3.22
C LEU A 20 -7.43 12.20 -3.17
N LEU A 21 -6.25 11.59 -3.04
CA LEU A 21 -4.99 12.32 -3.05
C LEU A 21 -4.73 13.01 -4.40
N ALA A 22 -4.98 12.30 -5.50
CA ALA A 22 -4.81 12.85 -6.84
C ALA A 22 -5.72 14.07 -7.08
N GLU A 23 -6.99 13.97 -6.65
CA GLU A 23 -7.95 15.09 -6.71
C GLU A 23 -7.49 16.28 -5.87
N ARG A 24 -7.05 16.05 -4.63
CA ARG A 24 -6.59 17.10 -3.71
C ARG A 24 -5.32 17.81 -4.20
N LEU A 25 -4.43 17.11 -4.88
CA LEU A 25 -3.18 17.65 -5.42
C LEU A 25 -3.30 18.18 -6.85
N GLY A 26 -4.43 17.94 -7.53
CA GLY A 26 -4.59 18.27 -8.95
C GLY A 26 -3.64 17.47 -9.85
N LEU A 27 -3.27 16.26 -9.48
CA LEU A 27 -2.36 15.39 -10.22
C LEU A 27 -3.11 14.28 -10.95
N ARG A 28 -2.58 13.85 -12.08
CA ARG A 28 -3.09 12.66 -12.78
C ARG A 28 -2.78 11.41 -11.95
N ARG A 29 -3.79 10.54 -11.80
CA ARG A 29 -3.62 9.22 -11.20
C ARG A 29 -3.32 8.18 -12.28
N VAL A 30 -2.38 7.30 -12.00
CA VAL A 30 -2.07 6.11 -12.79
C VAL A 30 -2.28 4.88 -11.90
N SER A 31 -3.07 3.92 -12.38
CA SER A 31 -3.25 2.63 -11.70
C SER A 31 -2.71 1.53 -12.60
N VAL A 32 -1.66 0.86 -12.15
CA VAL A 32 -1.09 -0.28 -12.89
C VAL A 32 -2.10 -1.44 -12.95
N GLY A 33 -2.95 -1.59 -11.93
CA GLY A 33 -4.03 -2.55 -11.96
C GLY A 33 -5.08 -2.24 -13.05
N ASP A 34 -5.36 -0.97 -13.34
CA ASP A 34 -6.26 -0.56 -14.42
C ASP A 34 -5.61 -0.81 -15.78
N LEU A 35 -4.35 -0.42 -15.96
CA LEU A 35 -3.58 -0.68 -17.18
C LEU A 35 -3.50 -2.19 -17.49
N TYR A 36 -3.35 -3.01 -16.46
CA TYR A 36 -3.34 -4.47 -16.61
C TYR A 36 -4.69 -5.01 -17.07
N ARG A 37 -5.81 -4.45 -16.57
CA ARG A 37 -7.17 -4.80 -17.03
C ARG A 37 -7.43 -4.35 -18.46
N GLU A 38 -6.98 -3.17 -18.85
CA GLU A 38 -7.05 -2.67 -20.22
C GLU A 38 -6.28 -3.58 -21.19
N LEU A 39 -5.07 -3.98 -20.83
CA LEU A 39 -4.26 -4.92 -21.60
C LEU A 39 -4.96 -6.28 -21.77
N ALA A 40 -5.59 -6.78 -20.70
CA ALA A 40 -6.38 -8.00 -20.76
C ALA A 40 -7.55 -7.86 -21.73
N ALA A 41 -8.30 -6.76 -21.65
CA ALA A 41 -9.42 -6.50 -22.54
C ALA A 41 -9.00 -6.39 -24.02
N GLN A 42 -7.89 -5.70 -24.31
CA GLN A 42 -7.31 -5.60 -25.66
C GLN A 42 -6.95 -6.96 -26.25
N ARG A 43 -6.59 -7.94 -25.40
CA ARG A 43 -6.24 -9.31 -25.79
C ARG A 43 -7.44 -10.28 -25.75
N GLY A 44 -8.65 -9.79 -25.46
CA GLY A 44 -9.84 -10.63 -25.30
C GLY A 44 -9.77 -11.59 -24.11
N MET A 45 -8.99 -11.25 -23.08
CA MET A 45 -8.76 -12.05 -21.89
C MET A 45 -9.40 -11.41 -20.66
N THR A 46 -9.71 -12.24 -19.65
CA THR A 46 -9.94 -11.74 -18.30
C THR A 46 -8.60 -11.39 -17.62
N ALA A 47 -8.61 -10.54 -16.59
CA ALA A 47 -7.40 -10.24 -15.83
C ALA A 47 -6.78 -11.51 -15.20
N LEU A 48 -7.61 -12.50 -14.84
CA LEU A 48 -7.13 -13.79 -14.34
C LEU A 48 -6.42 -14.59 -15.44
N GLN A 49 -7.01 -14.66 -16.64
CA GLN A 49 -6.36 -15.34 -17.78
C GLN A 49 -5.04 -14.68 -18.14
N LEU A 50 -4.98 -13.35 -18.13
CA LEU A 50 -3.74 -12.62 -18.36
C LEU A 50 -2.69 -12.89 -17.26
N ASN A 51 -3.09 -12.99 -15.98
CA ASN A 51 -2.20 -13.38 -14.90
C ASN A 51 -1.62 -14.79 -15.08
N LEU A 52 -2.47 -15.76 -15.43
CA LEU A 52 -2.01 -17.13 -15.69
C LEU A 52 -1.06 -17.18 -16.91
N HIS A 53 -1.32 -16.38 -17.94
CA HIS A 53 -0.39 -16.23 -19.06
C HIS A 53 0.93 -15.60 -18.65
N ALA A 54 0.92 -14.59 -17.75
CA ALA A 54 2.13 -13.94 -17.24
C ALA A 54 2.97 -14.87 -16.35
N GLU A 55 2.36 -15.84 -15.67
CA GLU A 55 3.10 -16.89 -14.94
C GLU A 55 3.83 -17.86 -15.88
N LEU A 56 3.36 -18.00 -17.11
CA LEU A 56 3.92 -18.90 -18.13
C LEU A 56 4.82 -18.17 -19.15
N ASP A 57 4.68 -16.86 -19.31
CA ASP A 57 5.43 -16.03 -20.27
C ASP A 57 5.79 -14.69 -19.65
N ASP A 58 7.08 -14.50 -19.36
CA ASP A 58 7.66 -13.28 -18.77
C ASP A 58 7.41 -11.97 -19.57
N LYS A 59 6.93 -12.07 -20.81
CA LYS A 59 6.70 -10.90 -21.70
C LYS A 59 5.66 -9.93 -21.16
N ILE A 60 4.64 -10.42 -20.46
CA ILE A 60 3.59 -9.55 -19.89
C ILE A 60 4.14 -8.77 -18.72
N ASP A 61 4.86 -9.42 -17.83
CA ASP A 61 5.51 -8.76 -16.70
C ASP A 61 6.57 -7.76 -17.19
N HIS A 62 7.38 -8.14 -18.18
CA HIS A 62 8.32 -7.23 -18.84
C HIS A 62 7.65 -5.99 -19.46
N TYR A 63 6.53 -6.18 -20.11
CA TYR A 63 5.77 -5.05 -20.69
C TYR A 63 5.24 -4.10 -19.61
N VAL A 64 4.68 -4.64 -18.51
CA VAL A 64 4.17 -3.84 -17.40
C VAL A 64 5.31 -3.12 -16.66
N ASP A 65 6.45 -3.77 -16.50
CA ASP A 65 7.65 -3.19 -15.90
C ASP A 65 8.21 -2.04 -16.75
N GLN A 66 8.34 -2.28 -18.06
CA GLN A 66 8.79 -1.24 -18.99
C GLN A 66 7.85 -0.03 -18.97
N LEU A 67 6.54 -0.27 -18.98
CA LEU A 67 5.55 0.79 -18.89
C LEU A 67 5.68 1.59 -17.60
N GLN A 68 5.91 0.95 -16.45
CA GLN A 68 6.17 1.64 -15.18
C GLN A 68 7.46 2.45 -15.23
N ALA A 69 8.53 1.90 -15.81
CA ALA A 69 9.80 2.59 -15.98
C ALA A 69 9.68 3.80 -16.92
N ASP A 70 8.97 3.66 -18.02
CA ASP A 70 8.73 4.75 -18.98
C ASP A 70 7.91 5.89 -18.36
N ILE A 71 6.87 5.55 -17.58
CA ILE A 71 6.07 6.54 -16.84
C ILE A 71 6.93 7.22 -15.77
N ALA A 72 7.78 6.49 -15.06
CA ALA A 72 8.69 7.07 -14.08
C ALA A 72 9.71 8.03 -14.74
N ALA A 73 10.22 7.66 -15.92
CA ALA A 73 11.17 8.45 -16.69
C ALA A 73 10.54 9.68 -17.38
N SER A 74 9.21 9.75 -17.50
CA SER A 74 8.52 10.86 -18.20
C SER A 74 8.70 12.23 -17.54
N GLY A 75 9.11 12.27 -16.27
CA GLY A 75 9.19 13.48 -15.47
C GLY A 75 7.84 14.08 -15.07
N GLU A 76 6.72 13.46 -15.45
CA GLU A 76 5.39 13.88 -15.03
C GLU A 76 5.18 13.59 -13.54
N ARG A 77 4.61 14.55 -12.83
CA ARG A 77 4.22 14.37 -11.43
C ARG A 77 2.88 13.66 -11.33
N LEU A 78 2.87 12.50 -10.66
CA LEU A 78 1.76 11.57 -10.67
C LEU A 78 1.43 11.07 -9.26
N VAL A 79 0.20 10.59 -9.11
CA VAL A 79 -0.17 9.65 -8.04
C VAL A 79 -0.28 8.26 -8.67
N VAL A 80 0.57 7.32 -8.23
CA VAL A 80 0.66 5.99 -8.84
C VAL A 80 0.19 4.92 -7.84
N ASP A 81 -0.86 4.18 -8.20
CA ASP A 81 -1.37 3.04 -7.45
C ASP A 81 -0.82 1.74 -8.08
N SER A 82 0.24 1.22 -7.50
CA SER A 82 0.88 -0.01 -7.97
C SER A 82 1.61 -0.70 -6.81
N ARG A 83 1.68 -2.03 -6.85
CA ARG A 83 2.37 -2.82 -5.83
C ARG A 83 3.89 -2.73 -5.90
N LEU A 84 4.42 -2.27 -7.03
CA LEU A 84 5.86 -2.23 -7.29
C LEU A 84 6.35 -0.84 -7.76
N ALA A 85 5.46 0.18 -7.83
CA ALA A 85 5.84 1.53 -8.28
C ALA A 85 6.98 2.12 -7.42
N TRP A 86 7.01 1.86 -6.11
CA TRP A 86 8.06 2.31 -5.21
C TRP A 86 9.46 1.84 -5.60
N HIS A 87 9.56 0.75 -6.37
CA HIS A 87 10.81 0.22 -6.91
C HIS A 87 11.25 0.98 -8.18
N PHE A 88 10.31 1.34 -9.06
CA PHE A 88 10.60 2.03 -10.31
C PHE A 88 10.72 3.56 -10.16
N PHE A 89 9.95 4.15 -9.26
CA PHE A 89 9.92 5.60 -9.02
C PHE A 89 10.87 5.98 -7.86
N THR A 90 12.16 6.05 -8.14
CA THR A 90 13.20 6.25 -7.11
C THR A 90 13.09 7.58 -6.39
N ASP A 91 12.65 8.65 -7.09
CA ASP A 91 12.50 10.02 -6.56
C ASP A 91 11.05 10.36 -6.16
N ALA A 92 10.20 9.36 -5.92
CA ALA A 92 8.83 9.59 -5.46
C ALA A 92 8.73 9.54 -3.93
N VAL A 93 7.67 10.12 -3.38
CA VAL A 93 7.23 9.84 -2.00
C VAL A 93 6.54 8.49 -1.99
N LYS A 94 7.09 7.55 -1.24
CA LYS A 94 6.67 6.15 -1.20
C LYS A 94 5.75 5.92 0.00
N VAL A 95 4.49 5.63 -0.27
CA VAL A 95 3.46 5.41 0.76
C VAL A 95 3.07 3.93 0.80
N HIS A 96 3.07 3.34 1.99
CA HIS A 96 2.57 1.99 2.23
C HIS A 96 1.34 2.02 3.13
N LEU A 97 0.22 1.49 2.65
CA LEU A 97 -1.00 1.37 3.45
C LEU A 97 -1.09 0.01 4.09
N VAL A 98 -1.11 -0.01 5.42
CA VAL A 98 -1.35 -1.23 6.21
C VAL A 98 -2.80 -1.26 6.70
N THR A 99 -3.30 -2.45 7.04
CA THR A 99 -4.62 -2.62 7.63
C THR A 99 -4.71 -3.92 8.43
N ASP A 100 -5.59 -3.94 9.41
CA ASP A 100 -5.91 -5.17 10.11
C ASP A 100 -6.47 -6.23 9.14
N PRO A 101 -6.00 -7.49 9.19
CA PRO A 101 -6.45 -8.52 8.26
C PRO A 101 -7.95 -8.85 8.31
N ALA A 102 -8.60 -8.70 9.48
CA ALA A 102 -10.04 -8.90 9.58
C ALA A 102 -10.80 -7.74 8.92
N VAL A 103 -10.34 -6.50 9.14
CA VAL A 103 -10.91 -5.31 8.48
C VAL A 103 -10.74 -5.40 6.97
N ALA A 104 -9.57 -5.83 6.48
CA ALA A 104 -9.32 -6.07 5.06
C ALA A 104 -10.30 -7.08 4.47
N ALA A 105 -10.50 -8.22 5.17
CA ALA A 105 -11.41 -9.28 4.75
C ALA A 105 -12.87 -8.80 4.69
N HIS A 106 -13.33 -8.03 5.69
CA HIS A 106 -14.66 -7.44 5.67
C HIS A 106 -14.85 -6.46 4.50
N ARG A 107 -13.84 -5.62 4.23
CA ARG A 107 -13.90 -4.65 3.13
C ARG A 107 -14.00 -5.31 1.76
N VAL A 108 -13.24 -6.38 1.52
CA VAL A 108 -13.28 -7.07 0.22
C VAL A 108 -14.56 -7.88 0.05
N LEU A 109 -15.09 -8.47 1.13
CA LEU A 109 -16.35 -9.20 1.12
C LEU A 109 -17.55 -8.27 0.80
N GLY A 110 -17.51 -7.03 1.26
CA GLY A 110 -18.54 -6.01 0.99
C GLY A 110 -18.49 -5.41 -0.43
N ARG A 111 -17.51 -5.77 -1.25
CA ARG A 111 -17.43 -5.31 -2.65
C ARG A 111 -18.39 -6.11 -3.54
N PRO A 112 -18.90 -5.50 -4.64
CA PRO A 112 -19.62 -6.26 -5.66
C PRO A 112 -18.78 -7.45 -6.12
N ALA A 113 -19.41 -8.62 -6.18
CA ALA A 113 -18.75 -9.82 -6.71
C ALA A 113 -18.30 -9.56 -8.15
N SER A 114 -17.06 -9.86 -8.46
CA SER A 114 -16.51 -9.80 -9.81
C SER A 114 -16.15 -11.21 -10.28
N THR A 115 -15.96 -11.38 -11.59
CA THR A 115 -15.47 -12.64 -12.16
C THR A 115 -14.08 -13.02 -11.67
N VAL A 116 -13.38 -12.07 -11.05
CA VAL A 116 -11.98 -12.21 -10.58
C VAL A 116 -11.89 -12.41 -9.07
N GLU A 117 -12.80 -11.81 -8.30
CA GLU A 117 -12.78 -11.85 -6.83
C GLU A 117 -14.18 -12.11 -6.28
N SER A 118 -14.39 -13.28 -5.69
CA SER A 118 -15.58 -13.62 -4.92
C SER A 118 -15.18 -14.39 -3.67
N TYR A 119 -15.79 -14.07 -2.54
CA TYR A 119 -15.48 -14.64 -1.24
C TYR A 119 -16.75 -15.17 -0.60
N ARG A 120 -16.66 -16.36 0.05
CA ARG A 120 -17.81 -17.05 0.66
C ARG A 120 -18.09 -16.57 2.09
N SER A 121 -17.03 -16.10 2.78
CA SER A 121 -17.08 -15.65 4.16
C SER A 121 -15.87 -14.76 4.47
N VAL A 122 -15.89 -14.10 5.65
CA VAL A 122 -14.75 -13.33 6.15
C VAL A 122 -13.52 -14.23 6.34
N ALA A 123 -13.69 -15.46 6.80
CA ALA A 123 -12.58 -16.40 6.97
C ALA A 123 -11.96 -16.79 5.62
N ASP A 124 -12.79 -17.13 4.62
CA ASP A 124 -12.34 -17.40 3.24
C ASP A 124 -11.63 -16.21 2.63
N ALA A 125 -12.16 -14.99 2.81
CA ALA A 125 -11.53 -13.77 2.34
C ALA A 125 -10.15 -13.56 2.99
N ARG A 126 -10.04 -13.73 4.31
CA ARG A 126 -8.78 -13.57 5.05
C ARG A 126 -7.70 -14.55 4.55
N GLU A 127 -8.05 -15.83 4.41
CA GLU A 127 -7.14 -16.87 3.93
C GLU A 127 -6.64 -16.57 2.51
N ARG A 128 -7.56 -16.22 1.59
CA ARG A 128 -7.19 -15.92 0.20
C ARG A 128 -6.38 -14.64 0.05
N LEU A 129 -6.67 -13.61 0.85
CA LEU A 129 -5.86 -12.39 0.87
C LEU A 129 -4.44 -12.68 1.37
N ALA A 130 -4.29 -13.48 2.44
CA ALA A 130 -2.99 -13.88 2.95
C ALA A 130 -2.21 -14.69 1.90
N SER A 131 -2.79 -15.76 1.36
CA SER A 131 -2.17 -16.60 0.32
C SER A 131 -1.74 -15.79 -0.90
N ARG A 132 -2.57 -14.84 -1.36
CA ARG A 132 -2.24 -13.96 -2.48
C ARG A 132 -1.09 -13.00 -2.13
N SER A 133 -1.08 -12.44 -0.92
CA SER A 133 0.00 -11.56 -0.46
C SER A 133 1.34 -12.29 -0.41
N ASP A 134 1.34 -13.53 0.09
CA ASP A 134 2.54 -14.38 0.18
C ASP A 134 3.07 -14.76 -1.21
N SER A 135 2.17 -15.15 -2.12
CA SER A 135 2.53 -15.45 -3.51
C SER A 135 3.15 -14.24 -4.21
N GLU A 136 2.55 -13.04 -4.06
CA GLU A 136 3.10 -11.81 -4.62
C GLU A 136 4.47 -11.45 -4.02
N ARG A 137 4.63 -11.62 -2.70
CA ARG A 137 5.90 -11.37 -2.01
C ARG A 137 7.00 -12.31 -2.52
N ALA A 138 6.72 -13.61 -2.59
CA ALA A 138 7.66 -14.61 -3.11
C ALA A 138 8.10 -14.30 -4.54
N ARG A 139 7.17 -13.91 -5.42
CA ARG A 139 7.45 -13.53 -6.80
C ARG A 139 8.33 -12.29 -6.89
N PHE A 140 8.07 -11.25 -6.09
CA PHE A 140 8.87 -10.03 -6.10
C PHE A 140 10.27 -10.25 -5.54
N LEU A 141 10.42 -11.08 -4.51
CA LEU A 141 11.71 -11.50 -4.00
C LEU A 141 12.51 -12.25 -5.07
N ALA A 142 11.88 -13.22 -5.74
CA ALA A 142 12.56 -14.03 -6.77
C ALA A 142 12.95 -13.22 -8.01
N ARG A 143 12.10 -12.29 -8.46
CA ARG A 143 12.29 -11.56 -9.71
C ARG A 143 13.13 -10.29 -9.56
N TYR A 144 12.90 -9.51 -8.51
CA TYR A 144 13.49 -8.18 -8.32
C TYR A 144 14.43 -8.11 -7.13
N ASN A 145 14.52 -9.18 -6.34
CA ASN A 145 15.25 -9.22 -5.07
C ASN A 145 14.79 -8.13 -4.09
N VAL A 146 13.48 -7.86 -4.05
CA VAL A 146 12.87 -6.85 -3.17
C VAL A 146 11.73 -7.44 -2.36
N ASP A 147 11.65 -7.04 -1.09
CA ASP A 147 10.54 -7.41 -0.21
C ASP A 147 9.53 -6.24 -0.13
N LYS A 148 8.37 -6.41 -0.77
CA LYS A 148 7.31 -5.40 -0.73
C LYS A 148 6.72 -5.15 0.66
N ALA A 149 6.95 -6.08 1.59
CA ALA A 149 6.44 -5.97 2.95
C ALA A 149 7.41 -5.25 3.90
N ASP A 150 8.67 -5.05 3.51
CA ASP A 150 9.65 -4.33 4.31
C ASP A 150 9.32 -2.83 4.35
N TRP A 151 8.99 -2.32 5.54
CA TRP A 151 8.61 -0.92 5.75
C TRP A 151 9.75 0.05 5.51
N ALA A 152 10.99 -0.39 5.61
CA ALA A 152 12.17 0.44 5.30
C ALA A 152 12.21 0.91 3.83
N ASN A 153 11.46 0.28 2.94
CA ASN A 153 11.34 0.69 1.53
C ASN A 153 10.46 1.93 1.30
N TYR A 154 9.78 2.44 2.34
CA TYR A 154 8.77 3.50 2.21
C TYR A 154 9.11 4.72 3.06
N ASP A 155 8.65 5.88 2.63
CA ASP A 155 8.78 7.13 3.40
C ASP A 155 7.66 7.28 4.43
N LEU A 156 6.45 6.79 4.08
CA LEU A 156 5.26 6.88 4.91
C LEU A 156 4.55 5.53 5.02
N ILE A 157 4.25 5.14 6.26
CA ILE A 157 3.40 3.98 6.57
C ILE A 157 2.10 4.52 7.16
N CYS A 158 0.95 4.21 6.55
CA CYS A 158 -0.35 4.69 7.04
C CYS A 158 -1.28 3.51 7.32
N ASP A 159 -1.78 3.45 8.55
CA ASP A 159 -2.73 2.44 8.97
C ASP A 159 -4.15 2.87 8.62
N SER A 160 -4.79 2.11 7.77
CA SER A 160 -6.15 2.37 7.31
C SER A 160 -7.22 1.60 8.10
N THR A 161 -6.86 0.95 9.21
CA THR A 161 -7.79 0.08 9.97
C THR A 161 -9.02 0.86 10.44
N ARG A 162 -8.82 1.96 11.17
CA ARG A 162 -9.90 2.84 11.65
C ARG A 162 -9.93 4.21 10.98
N ALA A 163 -8.81 4.65 10.41
CA ALA A 163 -8.69 5.97 9.81
C ALA A 163 -9.56 6.14 8.56
N ALA A 164 -10.20 7.28 8.45
CA ALA A 164 -10.92 7.68 7.26
C ALA A 164 -9.93 7.94 6.09
N PRO A 165 -10.32 7.65 4.84
CA PRO A 165 -9.45 7.93 3.69
C PRO A 165 -9.00 9.39 3.61
N THR A 166 -9.85 10.34 3.98
CA THR A 166 -9.54 11.78 4.02
C THR A 166 -8.47 12.10 5.04
N GLU A 167 -8.52 11.50 6.23
CA GLU A 167 -7.51 11.67 7.26
C GLU A 167 -6.14 11.16 6.80
N ILE A 168 -6.09 9.98 6.15
CA ILE A 168 -4.86 9.45 5.58
C ILE A 168 -4.29 10.42 4.54
N VAL A 169 -5.14 10.94 3.65
CA VAL A 169 -4.73 11.94 2.65
C VAL A 169 -4.15 13.19 3.31
N ASP A 170 -4.77 13.71 4.37
CA ASP A 170 -4.27 14.87 5.10
C ASP A 170 -2.88 14.59 5.70
N ARG A 171 -2.67 13.41 6.33
CA ARG A 171 -1.35 13.00 6.86
C ARG A 171 -0.29 12.88 5.77
N ILE A 172 -0.65 12.36 4.59
CA ILE A 172 0.27 12.28 3.45
C ILE A 172 0.64 13.70 3.00
N ILE A 173 -0.33 14.58 2.77
CA ILE A 173 -0.09 15.95 2.31
C ILE A 173 0.81 16.71 3.31
N ASP A 174 0.52 16.63 4.60
CA ASP A 174 1.32 17.28 5.66
C ASP A 174 2.77 16.75 5.71
N SER A 175 3.04 15.61 5.09
CA SER A 175 4.34 14.96 5.10
C SER A 175 5.14 15.10 3.80
N LEU A 176 4.53 15.64 2.71
CA LEU A 176 5.18 15.70 1.39
C LEU A 176 6.46 16.52 1.34
N ASP A 177 6.54 17.58 2.14
CA ASP A 177 7.67 18.53 2.18
C ASP A 177 8.60 18.30 3.36
N ARG A 178 8.43 17.17 4.09
CA ARG A 178 9.26 16.86 5.26
C ARG A 178 10.44 16.00 4.85
N ASP A 179 11.64 16.44 5.25
CA ASP A 179 12.83 15.61 5.28
C ASP A 179 12.87 14.89 6.64
N ALA A 180 12.50 13.61 6.64
CA ALA A 180 12.62 12.75 7.80
C ALA A 180 13.83 11.82 7.62
N PRO A 181 14.58 11.50 8.68
CA PRO A 181 15.75 10.63 8.59
C PRO A 181 15.38 9.14 8.33
N GLY A 182 14.11 8.81 8.27
CA GLY A 182 13.60 7.45 8.04
C GLY A 182 12.08 7.44 7.90
N PRO A 183 11.49 6.25 7.76
CA PRO A 183 10.04 6.09 7.61
C PRO A 183 9.24 6.72 8.75
N VAL A 184 8.24 7.52 8.40
CA VAL A 184 7.26 8.05 9.36
C VAL A 184 6.01 7.17 9.29
N CYS A 185 5.55 6.73 10.45
CA CYS A 185 4.37 5.90 10.58
C CYS A 185 3.20 6.70 11.15
N PHE A 186 2.01 6.51 10.59
CA PHE A 186 0.73 6.94 11.15
C PHE A 186 -0.09 5.68 11.42
N LEU A 187 -0.12 5.24 12.68
CA LEU A 187 -0.64 3.95 13.09
C LEU A 187 -1.87 4.08 13.97
N ASP A 188 -2.75 3.07 13.90
CA ASP A 188 -3.85 2.94 14.84
C ASP A 188 -3.31 2.56 16.23
N PRO A 189 -3.48 3.40 17.28
CA PRO A 189 -2.96 3.12 18.61
C PRO A 189 -3.49 1.80 19.20
N HIS A 190 -4.69 1.36 18.82
CA HIS A 190 -5.28 0.10 19.29
C HIS A 190 -4.60 -1.15 18.73
N ARG A 191 -3.78 -1.02 17.70
CA ARG A 191 -3.01 -2.13 17.12
C ARG A 191 -1.61 -2.27 17.69
N LEU A 192 -1.15 -1.27 18.45
CA LEU A 192 0.19 -1.26 19.00
C LEU A 192 0.30 -2.17 20.23
N HIS A 193 1.36 -2.95 20.27
CA HIS A 193 1.68 -3.79 21.43
C HIS A 193 2.49 -2.99 22.44
N CYS A 194 2.12 -3.12 23.72
CA CYS A 194 2.72 -2.34 24.80
C CYS A 194 4.25 -2.46 24.86
N GLY A 195 4.90 -1.34 25.22
CA GLY A 195 6.35 -1.23 25.31
C GLY A 195 6.81 -0.26 26.41
N PRO A 196 8.08 0.15 26.39
CA PRO A 196 8.64 1.12 27.33
C PRO A 196 7.93 2.48 27.27
N PRO A 197 7.75 3.16 28.45
CA PRO A 197 6.90 4.35 28.52
C PRO A 197 7.53 5.60 27.90
N ASP A 198 8.84 5.81 28.05
CA ASP A 198 9.48 7.08 27.81
C ASP A 198 9.98 7.28 26.37
N GLY A 199 10.20 8.55 25.99
CA GLY A 199 10.79 8.95 24.72
C GLY A 199 9.78 9.19 23.60
N ASP A 200 10.30 9.41 22.39
CA ASP A 200 9.50 9.47 21.18
C ASP A 200 8.87 8.11 20.88
N LEU A 201 7.71 8.12 20.21
CA LEU A 201 7.08 6.87 19.82
C LEU A 201 7.85 6.22 18.68
N VAL A 202 8.52 5.13 19.02
CA VAL A 202 9.25 4.28 18.08
C VAL A 202 8.60 2.91 18.07
N VAL A 203 8.33 2.38 16.86
CA VAL A 203 7.66 1.11 16.67
C VAL A 203 8.44 0.22 15.71
N SER A 204 8.37 -1.09 15.88
CA SER A 204 8.84 -2.04 14.89
C SER A 204 7.70 -2.42 13.93
N GLN A 205 8.05 -3.04 12.82
CA GLN A 205 7.10 -3.43 11.78
C GLN A 205 6.04 -4.42 12.26
N ASP A 206 6.30 -5.19 13.31
CA ASP A 206 5.34 -6.07 14.00
C ASP A 206 4.44 -5.34 15.01
N LEU A 207 4.41 -4.00 14.93
CA LEU A 207 3.61 -3.11 15.76
C LEU A 207 4.01 -3.11 17.26
N GLN A 208 5.19 -3.58 17.59
CA GLN A 208 5.70 -3.53 18.95
C GLN A 208 6.24 -2.13 19.27
N VAL A 209 5.77 -1.50 20.34
CA VAL A 209 6.30 -0.23 20.85
C VAL A 209 7.70 -0.48 21.43
N ARG A 210 8.70 0.23 20.93
CA ARG A 210 10.09 0.20 21.37
C ARG A 210 10.40 1.31 22.35
N SER A 211 9.66 2.43 22.26
CA SER A 211 9.65 3.56 23.21
C SER A 211 8.39 4.39 23.03
N GLY A 212 8.04 5.23 24.00
CA GLY A 212 6.96 6.22 23.89
C GLY A 212 5.55 5.66 24.14
N GLN A 213 5.38 4.60 24.95
CA GLN A 213 4.06 4.04 25.28
C GLN A 213 3.09 5.10 25.82
N HIS A 214 3.57 6.06 26.62
CA HIS A 214 2.73 7.14 27.15
C HIS A 214 2.02 7.95 26.07
N LEU A 215 2.60 8.06 24.85
CA LEU A 215 1.98 8.75 23.73
C LEU A 215 0.84 7.91 23.13
N VAL A 216 0.98 6.57 23.14
CA VAL A 216 -0.09 5.65 22.72
C VAL A 216 -1.28 5.74 23.66
N ASP A 217 -1.02 5.74 24.96
CA ASP A 217 -2.05 5.80 26.00
C ASP A 217 -2.82 7.15 25.92
N ALA A 218 -2.10 8.25 25.67
CA ALA A 218 -2.71 9.57 25.47
C ALA A 218 -3.51 9.71 24.18
N ALA A 219 -3.25 8.86 23.18
CA ALA A 219 -3.89 8.90 21.86
C ALA A 219 -4.96 7.80 21.67
N ALA A 220 -5.43 7.15 22.74
CA ALA A 220 -6.36 6.02 22.64
C ALA A 220 -7.64 6.32 21.83
N ASP A 221 -8.14 7.58 21.89
CA ASP A 221 -9.33 8.00 21.14
C ASP A 221 -9.03 8.40 19.68
N HIS A 222 -7.76 8.52 19.29
CA HIS A 222 -7.37 8.88 17.93
C HIS A 222 -7.46 7.66 17.00
N SER A 223 -7.71 7.90 15.71
CA SER A 223 -7.62 6.87 14.67
C SER A 223 -6.18 6.63 14.21
N LEU A 224 -5.33 7.67 14.30
CA LEU A 224 -3.92 7.62 13.93
C LEU A 224 -3.04 8.36 14.94
N ILE A 225 -1.91 7.75 15.27
CA ILE A 225 -0.82 8.39 16.01
C ILE A 225 0.46 8.35 15.17
N ARG A 226 1.25 9.42 15.24
CA ARG A 226 2.55 9.48 14.57
C ARG A 226 3.61 8.71 15.35
N ALA A 227 4.35 7.88 14.65
CA ALA A 227 5.48 7.12 15.18
C ALA A 227 6.66 7.12 14.19
N TYR A 228 7.82 6.64 14.64
CA TYR A 228 8.99 6.39 13.81
C TYR A 228 9.26 4.89 13.76
N LEU A 229 9.78 4.41 12.63
CA LEU A 229 10.19 3.02 12.48
C LEU A 229 11.52 2.80 13.20
N ALA A 230 11.64 1.67 13.95
CA ALA A 230 12.84 1.26 14.69
C ALA A 230 13.94 0.76 13.75
#